data_64e570855ebca4710e9327bdf3dfa076
#
_entry.id   64e570855ebca4710e9327bdf3dfa076
#
_cell.length_a   1.000
_cell.length_b   1.000
_cell.length_c   1.000
_cell.angle_alpha   90.00
_cell.angle_beta   90.00
_cell.angle_gamma   90.00
#
_symmetry.space_group_name_H-M   'P 1'
#
loop_
_entity.id
_entity.type
_entity.pdbx_description
1 polymer ?
#
loop_
_entity_poly.entity_id
_entity_poly.type
_entity_poly.pdbx_seq_one_letter_code
_entity_poly.pdbx_strand_id
1 'polypeptide(L)'
;MNRALVLTLAALAVAPVAAFADGPKTKVTEVAVKDIPAAVTSVVKAAAPGMTIKEAELKERADRRYYDVEGVMPDGSEIEFDLLEKNGAWEIVETQRDIAWASAPKLVQDTAAASGKAIKPVRVIESKQTDGIVIYELFAAGKPDEPSMEVSLKDGKAKVLAEVWPH
;
A
#
# COMPACT_ATOMS: atom_id res chain seq x y z
N MET A 1 26.77 -15.45 64.51
CA MET A 1 26.73 -14.09 63.99
C MET A 1 26.04 -14.17 62.57
N ASN A 2 24.71 -14.01 62.54
CA ASN A 2 23.94 -14.11 61.32
C ASN A 2 23.76 -12.69 60.72
N ARG A 3 24.31 -12.50 59.52
CA ARG A 3 24.03 -11.30 58.76
C ARG A 3 22.81 -11.56 57.86
N ALA A 4 21.70 -10.90 58.17
CA ALA A 4 20.51 -10.87 57.34
C ALA A 4 20.78 -10.00 56.12
N LEU A 5 20.57 -10.57 54.92
CA LEU A 5 20.62 -9.89 53.65
C LEU A 5 19.22 -9.28 53.37
N VAL A 6 19.14 -7.95 53.40
CA VAL A 6 17.91 -7.21 53.06
C VAL A 6 17.87 -7.08 51.54
N LEU A 7 16.97 -7.81 50.88
CA LEU A 7 16.66 -7.60 49.47
C LEU A 7 15.68 -6.42 49.36
N THR A 8 16.16 -5.32 48.82
CA THR A 8 15.33 -4.19 48.42
C THR A 8 14.67 -4.53 47.06
N LEU A 9 13.35 -4.73 47.06
CA LEU A 9 12.56 -4.90 45.88
C LEU A 9 12.37 -3.52 45.23
N ALA A 10 13.03 -3.26 44.09
CA ALA A 10 12.78 -2.07 43.29
C ALA A 10 11.49 -2.34 42.46
N ALA A 11 10.42 -1.65 42.81
CA ALA A 11 9.20 -1.65 42.01
C ALA A 11 9.46 -0.86 40.72
N LEU A 12 9.54 -1.54 39.57
CA LEU A 12 9.47 -0.91 38.27
C LEU A 12 8.03 -0.39 38.07
N ALA A 13 7.87 0.94 38.10
CA ALA A 13 6.66 1.57 37.66
C ALA A 13 6.54 1.42 36.14
N VAL A 14 5.66 0.52 35.69
CA VAL A 14 5.26 0.43 34.28
C VAL A 14 4.38 1.66 34.03
N ALA A 15 4.92 2.64 33.28
CA ALA A 15 4.11 3.74 32.76
C ALA A 15 3.05 3.16 31.81
N PRO A 16 1.78 3.63 31.86
CA PRO A 16 0.78 3.18 30.92
C PRO A 16 1.21 3.63 29.53
N VAL A 17 1.39 2.66 28.61
CA VAL A 17 1.48 2.94 27.18
C VAL A 17 0.18 3.62 26.80
N ALA A 18 0.25 4.88 26.37
CA ALA A 18 -0.90 5.57 25.83
C ALA A 18 -1.42 4.72 24.67
N ALA A 19 -2.62 4.16 24.84
CA ALA A 19 -3.33 3.51 23.74
C ALA A 19 -3.55 4.59 22.69
N PHE A 20 -2.90 4.45 21.53
CA PHE A 20 -3.23 5.23 20.35
C PHE A 20 -4.70 4.95 20.08
N ALA A 21 -5.53 5.98 20.10
CA ALA A 21 -6.94 5.86 19.79
C ALA A 21 -7.01 5.29 18.37
N ASP A 22 -7.57 4.06 18.24
CA ASP A 22 -7.84 3.46 16.94
C ASP A 22 -8.62 4.47 16.12
N GLY A 23 -8.04 4.91 14.99
CA GLY A 23 -8.75 5.73 14.02
C GLY A 23 -10.00 4.99 13.53
N PRO A 24 -10.91 5.66 12.83
CA PRO A 24 -12.14 5.05 12.36
C PRO A 24 -11.80 3.78 11.55
N LYS A 25 -12.38 2.65 11.99
CA LYS A 25 -12.16 1.35 11.34
C LYS A 25 -12.69 1.40 9.92
N THR A 26 -11.91 0.88 8.99
CA THR A 26 -12.34 0.67 7.60
C THR A 26 -13.20 -0.59 7.56
N LYS A 27 -14.41 -0.46 7.02
CA LYS A 27 -15.25 -1.61 6.68
C LYS A 27 -14.95 -1.99 5.24
N VAL A 28 -14.49 -3.21 5.01
CA VAL A 28 -14.24 -3.78 3.69
C VAL A 28 -15.36 -4.73 3.33
N THR A 29 -15.86 -4.64 2.12
CA THR A 29 -16.91 -5.51 1.58
C THR A 29 -16.53 -5.95 0.18
N GLU A 30 -16.32 -7.26 -0.03
CA GLU A 30 -16.12 -7.82 -1.37
C GLU A 30 -17.35 -7.57 -2.22
N VAL A 31 -17.15 -7.16 -3.47
CA VAL A 31 -18.22 -6.86 -4.43
C VAL A 31 -18.04 -7.77 -5.65
N ALA A 32 -19.05 -8.59 -5.91
CA ALA A 32 -19.01 -9.43 -7.11
C ALA A 32 -18.91 -8.55 -8.37
N VAL A 33 -18.09 -8.96 -9.35
CA VAL A 33 -17.82 -8.16 -10.57
C VAL A 33 -19.07 -7.68 -11.28
N LYS A 34 -20.13 -8.51 -11.31
CA LYS A 34 -21.42 -8.18 -11.91
C LYS A 34 -22.21 -7.10 -11.13
N ASP A 35 -21.89 -6.88 -9.87
CA ASP A 35 -22.58 -5.98 -8.96
C ASP A 35 -21.80 -4.65 -8.76
N ILE A 36 -20.65 -4.50 -9.41
CA ILE A 36 -19.90 -3.24 -9.40
C ILE A 36 -20.74 -2.15 -10.10
N PRO A 37 -20.92 -0.97 -9.48
CA PRO A 37 -21.68 0.12 -10.09
C PRO A 37 -21.17 0.51 -11.48
N ALA A 38 -22.09 0.77 -12.41
CA ALA A 38 -21.74 1.17 -13.77
C ALA A 38 -20.85 2.42 -13.82
N ALA A 39 -21.01 3.34 -12.87
CA ALA A 39 -20.16 4.53 -12.74
C ALA A 39 -18.70 4.16 -12.45
N VAL A 40 -18.44 3.20 -11.54
CA VAL A 40 -17.10 2.69 -11.22
C VAL A 40 -16.51 1.99 -12.44
N THR A 41 -17.24 1.02 -13.02
CA THR A 41 -16.74 0.27 -14.18
C THR A 41 -16.47 1.15 -15.40
N SER A 42 -17.21 2.25 -15.57
CA SER A 42 -16.97 3.20 -16.67
C SER A 42 -15.63 3.94 -16.49
N VAL A 43 -15.29 4.35 -15.27
CA VAL A 43 -14.02 5.02 -14.98
C VAL A 43 -12.85 4.06 -15.18
N VAL A 44 -12.95 2.83 -14.66
CA VAL A 44 -11.91 1.80 -14.83
C VAL A 44 -11.69 1.46 -16.31
N LYS A 45 -12.76 1.23 -17.07
CA LYS A 45 -12.65 0.93 -18.51
C LYS A 45 -12.08 2.08 -19.34
N ALA A 46 -12.33 3.31 -18.93
CA ALA A 46 -11.73 4.48 -19.58
C ALA A 46 -10.22 4.58 -19.29
N ALA A 47 -9.79 4.26 -18.06
CA ALA A 47 -8.39 4.30 -17.64
C ALA A 47 -7.58 3.11 -18.17
N ALA A 48 -8.18 1.92 -18.24
CA ALA A 48 -7.53 0.68 -18.69
C ALA A 48 -8.38 -0.03 -19.77
N PRO A 49 -8.38 0.45 -21.02
CA PRO A 49 -9.11 -0.22 -22.11
C PRO A 49 -8.61 -1.66 -22.31
N GLY A 50 -9.55 -2.62 -22.26
CA GLY A 50 -9.25 -4.05 -22.41
C GLY A 50 -8.94 -4.79 -21.13
N MET A 51 -8.87 -4.12 -19.97
CA MET A 51 -8.77 -4.77 -18.67
C MET A 51 -9.94 -5.71 -18.42
N THR A 52 -9.64 -6.90 -17.94
CA THR A 52 -10.62 -7.83 -17.39
C THR A 52 -10.62 -7.70 -15.88
N ILE A 53 -11.69 -7.13 -15.32
CA ILE A 53 -11.85 -7.00 -13.86
C ILE A 53 -11.98 -8.41 -13.25
N LYS A 54 -11.27 -8.66 -12.18
CA LYS A 54 -11.23 -9.92 -11.43
C LYS A 54 -11.87 -9.80 -10.06
N GLU A 55 -11.52 -8.75 -9.34
CA GLU A 55 -11.92 -8.52 -7.97
C GLU A 55 -12.31 -7.05 -7.77
N ALA A 56 -13.17 -6.80 -6.81
CA ALA A 56 -13.49 -5.47 -6.36
C ALA A 56 -13.89 -5.47 -4.90
N GLU A 57 -13.46 -4.45 -4.18
CA GLU A 57 -13.81 -4.21 -2.79
C GLU A 57 -14.41 -2.81 -2.63
N LEU A 58 -15.46 -2.71 -1.82
CA LEU A 58 -15.93 -1.43 -1.30
C LEU A 58 -15.35 -1.22 0.09
N LYS A 59 -14.57 -0.17 0.24
CA LYS A 59 -13.98 0.27 1.52
C LYS A 59 -14.72 1.51 2.02
N GLU A 60 -15.30 1.40 3.21
CA GLU A 60 -16.03 2.50 3.87
C GLU A 60 -15.28 2.90 5.14
N ARG A 61 -14.82 4.14 5.22
CA ARG A 61 -14.10 4.67 6.39
C ARG A 61 -14.57 6.09 6.71
N ALA A 62 -15.19 6.26 7.88
CA ALA A 62 -15.80 7.52 8.30
C ALA A 62 -16.83 8.01 7.26
N ASP A 63 -16.53 9.13 6.60
CA ASP A 63 -17.34 9.78 5.58
C ASP A 63 -16.87 9.51 4.15
N ARG A 64 -15.92 8.58 3.96
CA ARG A 64 -15.31 8.26 2.67
C ARG A 64 -15.67 6.87 2.21
N ARG A 65 -15.86 6.74 0.91
CA ARG A 65 -16.09 5.47 0.23
C ARG A 65 -15.08 5.32 -0.89
N TYR A 66 -14.47 4.15 -0.93
CA TYR A 66 -13.50 3.79 -1.97
C TYR A 66 -13.95 2.50 -2.64
N TYR A 67 -13.63 2.38 -3.91
CA TYR A 67 -13.62 1.09 -4.60
C TYR A 67 -12.19 0.77 -4.98
N ASP A 68 -11.72 -0.39 -4.56
CA ASP A 68 -10.52 -0.99 -5.11
C ASP A 68 -10.97 -1.97 -6.18
N VAL A 69 -10.44 -1.83 -7.37
CA VAL A 69 -10.82 -2.64 -8.53
C VAL A 69 -9.57 -3.22 -9.17
N GLU A 70 -9.40 -4.52 -9.00
CA GLU A 70 -8.28 -5.28 -9.53
C GLU A 70 -8.64 -6.03 -10.80
N GLY A 71 -7.68 -6.19 -11.70
CA GLY A 71 -7.87 -6.97 -12.91
C GLY A 71 -6.59 -7.20 -13.69
N VAL A 72 -6.78 -7.81 -14.86
CA VAL A 72 -5.68 -8.25 -15.72
C VAL A 72 -5.79 -7.59 -17.08
N MET A 73 -4.68 -7.04 -17.56
CA MET A 73 -4.54 -6.46 -18.88
C MET A 73 -4.42 -7.56 -19.98
N PRO A 74 -4.64 -7.23 -21.26
CA PRO A 74 -4.51 -8.20 -22.34
C PRO A 74 -3.13 -8.87 -22.46
N ASP A 75 -2.07 -8.22 -21.95
CA ASP A 75 -0.71 -8.77 -21.90
C ASP A 75 -0.45 -9.67 -20.69
N GLY A 76 -1.46 -9.85 -19.82
CA GLY A 76 -1.38 -10.66 -18.62
C GLY A 76 -0.84 -9.93 -17.40
N SER A 77 -0.49 -8.64 -17.49
CA SER A 77 -0.08 -7.85 -16.33
C SER A 77 -1.26 -7.51 -15.42
N GLU A 78 -1.01 -7.47 -14.12
CA GLU A 78 -1.99 -7.06 -13.11
C GLU A 78 -2.01 -5.54 -12.97
N ILE A 79 -3.21 -5.00 -12.72
CA ILE A 79 -3.45 -3.59 -12.47
C ILE A 79 -4.60 -3.44 -11.47
N GLU A 80 -4.44 -2.51 -10.55
CA GLU A 80 -5.43 -2.14 -9.56
C GLU A 80 -5.67 -0.63 -9.59
N PHE A 81 -6.91 -0.24 -9.36
CA PHE A 81 -7.34 1.15 -9.22
C PHE A 81 -8.05 1.35 -7.91
N ASP A 82 -7.60 2.32 -7.13
CA ASP A 82 -8.35 2.86 -6.01
C ASP A 82 -9.15 4.06 -6.49
N LEU A 83 -10.46 3.97 -6.33
CA LEU A 83 -11.38 5.04 -6.70
C LEU A 83 -12.03 5.62 -5.44
N LEU A 84 -11.97 6.94 -5.30
CA LEU A 84 -12.65 7.68 -4.24
C LEU A 84 -13.97 8.25 -4.75
N GLU A 85 -15.05 8.06 -3.98
CA GLU A 85 -16.30 8.77 -4.22
C GLU A 85 -16.18 10.23 -3.76
N LYS A 86 -16.41 11.16 -4.70
CA LYS A 86 -16.30 12.58 -4.44
C LYS A 86 -17.42 13.32 -5.13
N ASN A 87 -18.29 13.97 -4.36
CA ASN A 87 -19.44 14.69 -4.87
C ASN A 87 -20.37 13.85 -5.77
N GLY A 88 -20.52 12.55 -5.47
CA GLY A 88 -21.35 11.62 -6.25
C GLY A 88 -20.70 11.09 -7.54
N ALA A 89 -19.42 11.38 -7.78
CA ALA A 89 -18.63 10.84 -8.88
C ALA A 89 -17.46 9.99 -8.33
N TRP A 90 -16.98 9.05 -9.13
CA TRP A 90 -15.82 8.22 -8.81
C TRP A 90 -14.58 8.76 -9.51
N GLU A 91 -13.51 9.00 -8.78
CA GLU A 91 -12.23 9.49 -9.29
C GLU A 91 -11.14 8.49 -8.91
N ILE A 92 -10.28 8.09 -9.86
CA ILE A 92 -9.10 7.28 -9.54
C ILE A 92 -8.15 8.15 -8.73
N VAL A 93 -7.78 7.67 -7.54
CA VAL A 93 -6.84 8.32 -6.64
C VAL A 93 -5.49 7.62 -6.60
N GLU A 94 -5.47 6.34 -6.94
CA GLU A 94 -4.26 5.52 -7.02
C GLU A 94 -4.36 4.53 -8.17
N THR A 95 -3.21 4.21 -8.76
CA THR A 95 -3.08 3.14 -9.76
C THR A 95 -1.86 2.31 -9.42
N GLN A 96 -2.05 1.03 -9.18
CA GLN A 96 -1.01 0.06 -8.87
C GLN A 96 -0.81 -0.91 -10.03
N ARG A 97 0.45 -1.26 -10.31
CA ARG A 97 0.79 -2.23 -11.36
C ARG A 97 2.02 -3.03 -10.96
N ASP A 98 1.97 -4.32 -11.24
CA ASP A 98 3.18 -5.12 -11.24
C ASP A 98 4.09 -4.70 -12.39
N ILE A 99 5.36 -4.48 -12.09
CA ILE A 99 6.39 -4.16 -13.08
C ILE A 99 7.62 -5.05 -12.89
N ALA A 100 8.36 -5.26 -13.96
CA ALA A 100 9.68 -5.86 -13.84
C ALA A 100 10.62 -4.90 -13.10
N TRP A 101 11.46 -5.41 -12.17
CA TRP A 101 12.45 -4.56 -11.47
C TRP A 101 13.34 -3.76 -12.43
N ALA A 102 13.73 -4.37 -13.54
CA ALA A 102 14.53 -3.71 -14.56
C ALA A 102 13.82 -2.53 -15.26
N SER A 103 12.48 -2.46 -15.14
CA SER A 103 11.66 -1.36 -15.69
C SER A 103 11.49 -0.21 -14.71
N ALA A 104 11.80 -0.41 -13.42
CA ALA A 104 11.77 0.67 -12.44
C ALA A 104 12.82 1.76 -12.81
N PRO A 105 12.55 3.05 -12.54
CA PRO A 105 13.50 4.11 -12.82
C PRO A 105 14.86 3.84 -12.17
N LYS A 106 15.94 4.16 -12.89
CA LYS A 106 17.31 3.95 -12.39
C LYS A 106 17.53 4.61 -11.03
N LEU A 107 16.98 5.80 -10.82
CA LEU A 107 17.07 6.53 -9.54
C LEU A 107 16.45 5.72 -8.38
N VAL A 108 15.34 5.03 -8.61
CA VAL A 108 14.70 4.16 -7.62
C VAL A 108 15.60 2.96 -7.32
N GLN A 109 16.14 2.31 -8.36
CA GLN A 109 17.07 1.19 -8.22
C GLN A 109 18.32 1.58 -7.43
N ASP A 110 18.93 2.74 -7.77
CA ASP A 110 20.12 3.25 -7.09
C ASP A 110 19.83 3.62 -5.64
N THR A 111 18.66 4.22 -5.37
CA THR A 111 18.23 4.58 -4.01
C THR A 111 18.04 3.33 -3.15
N ALA A 112 17.39 2.30 -3.69
CA ALA A 112 17.23 1.03 -3.00
C ALA A 112 18.60 0.38 -2.70
N ALA A 113 19.51 0.36 -3.66
CA ALA A 113 20.87 -0.19 -3.49
C ALA A 113 21.69 0.58 -2.44
N ALA A 114 21.57 1.90 -2.40
CA ALA A 114 22.28 2.78 -1.45
C ALA A 114 21.74 2.66 0.00
N SER A 115 20.59 2.05 0.22
CA SER A 115 19.98 1.89 1.55
C SER A 115 20.78 1.01 2.51
N GLY A 116 21.77 0.27 2.02
CA GLY A 116 22.51 -0.73 2.77
C GLY A 116 21.77 -2.05 3.02
N LYS A 117 20.49 -2.14 2.62
CA LYS A 117 19.72 -3.39 2.61
C LYS A 117 19.89 -4.06 1.26
N ALA A 118 20.56 -5.21 1.21
CA ALA A 118 20.70 -6.00 -0.01
C ALA A 118 19.36 -6.64 -0.36
N ILE A 119 18.52 -5.93 -1.11
CA ILE A 119 17.25 -6.44 -1.61
C ILE A 119 17.41 -6.88 -3.07
N LYS A 120 16.93 -8.11 -3.36
CA LYS A 120 16.67 -8.58 -4.73
C LYS A 120 15.17 -8.80 -4.84
N PRO A 121 14.40 -7.82 -5.31
CA PRO A 121 12.96 -7.96 -5.35
C PRO A 121 12.57 -9.03 -6.37
N VAL A 122 11.62 -9.87 -5.96
CA VAL A 122 10.99 -10.90 -6.82
C VAL A 122 9.68 -10.40 -7.41
N ARG A 123 9.08 -9.39 -6.78
CA ARG A 123 7.91 -8.65 -7.23
C ARG A 123 8.14 -7.17 -6.96
N VAL A 124 7.65 -6.32 -7.85
CA VAL A 124 7.66 -4.86 -7.67
C VAL A 124 6.31 -4.31 -8.08
N ILE A 125 5.67 -3.58 -7.18
CA ILE A 125 4.48 -2.81 -7.49
C ILE A 125 4.89 -1.35 -7.71
N GLU A 126 4.41 -0.74 -8.79
CA GLU A 126 4.47 0.69 -9.05
C GLU A 126 3.11 1.29 -8.69
N SER A 127 3.05 2.05 -7.62
CA SER A 127 1.85 2.73 -7.12
C SER A 127 1.93 4.22 -7.44
N LYS A 128 1.04 4.71 -8.31
CA LYS A 128 0.96 6.11 -8.74
C LYS A 128 -0.16 6.84 -8.04
N GLN A 129 0.20 7.87 -7.27
CA GLN A 129 -0.71 8.74 -6.57
C GLN A 129 -1.11 9.95 -7.42
N THR A 130 -2.29 10.53 -7.17
CA THR A 130 -2.78 11.72 -7.90
C THR A 130 -1.97 12.98 -7.65
N ASP A 131 -1.21 13.05 -6.54
CA ASP A 131 -0.34 14.18 -6.21
C ASP A 131 1.04 14.12 -6.89
N GLY A 132 1.25 13.12 -7.78
CA GLY A 132 2.48 12.89 -8.52
C GLY A 132 3.56 12.13 -7.76
N ILE A 133 3.28 11.66 -6.54
CA ILE A 133 4.13 10.67 -5.88
C ILE A 133 3.98 9.32 -6.60
N VAL A 134 5.09 8.61 -6.78
CA VAL A 134 5.08 7.20 -7.17
C VAL A 134 5.80 6.42 -6.09
N ILE A 135 5.16 5.40 -5.56
CA ILE A 135 5.74 4.47 -4.60
C ILE A 135 6.14 3.20 -5.36
N TYR A 136 7.33 2.70 -5.09
CA TYR A 136 7.81 1.42 -5.57
C TYR A 136 7.93 0.49 -4.38
N GLU A 137 7.06 -0.50 -4.34
CA GLU A 137 7.03 -1.52 -3.31
C GLU A 137 7.88 -2.71 -3.76
N LEU A 138 8.88 -3.06 -2.98
CA LEU A 138 9.85 -4.09 -3.30
C LEU A 138 9.65 -5.31 -2.41
N PHE A 139 9.16 -6.40 -2.98
CA PHE A 139 8.90 -7.64 -2.25
C PHE A 139 10.07 -8.61 -2.39
N ALA A 140 10.59 -9.09 -1.26
CA ALA A 140 11.63 -10.10 -1.22
C ALA A 140 11.05 -11.52 -1.29
N ALA A 141 11.86 -12.48 -1.71
CA ALA A 141 11.47 -13.89 -1.71
C ALA A 141 11.01 -14.35 -0.30
N GLY A 142 9.89 -15.09 -0.26
CA GLY A 142 9.29 -15.60 0.98
C GLY A 142 8.52 -14.58 1.82
N LYS A 143 8.31 -13.37 1.30
CA LYS A 143 7.46 -12.32 1.91
C LYS A 143 6.55 -11.71 0.86
N PRO A 144 5.50 -12.43 0.42
CA PRO A 144 4.61 -11.94 -0.64
C PRO A 144 3.62 -10.88 -0.19
N ASP A 145 3.29 -10.85 1.11
CA ASP A 145 2.17 -10.06 1.65
C ASP A 145 2.59 -8.67 2.16
N GLU A 146 3.90 -8.44 2.34
CA GLU A 146 4.42 -7.16 2.83
C GLU A 146 5.66 -6.74 2.04
N PRO A 147 5.75 -5.49 1.59
CA PRO A 147 6.95 -4.99 0.94
C PRO A 147 8.12 -5.00 1.94
N SER A 148 9.26 -5.50 1.50
CA SER A 148 10.49 -5.51 2.29
C SER A 148 11.19 -4.15 2.27
N MET A 149 10.85 -3.32 1.32
CA MET A 149 11.29 -1.93 1.18
C MET A 149 10.31 -1.18 0.28
N GLU A 150 10.10 0.08 0.59
CA GLU A 150 9.39 1.02 -0.28
C GLU A 150 10.29 2.19 -0.64
N VAL A 151 10.22 2.62 -1.89
CA VAL A 151 10.95 3.78 -2.40
C VAL A 151 9.95 4.74 -3.02
N SER A 152 9.84 5.95 -2.47
CA SER A 152 9.06 7.01 -3.09
C SER A 152 9.88 7.77 -4.12
N LEU A 153 9.24 8.15 -5.23
CA LEU A 153 9.78 9.02 -6.27
C LEU A 153 8.82 10.19 -6.49
N LYS A 154 9.32 11.41 -6.32
CA LYS A 154 8.58 12.65 -6.64
C LYS A 154 9.55 13.73 -7.11
N ASP A 155 9.18 14.46 -8.16
CA ASP A 155 9.96 15.61 -8.69
C ASP A 155 11.45 15.29 -8.92
N GLY A 156 11.72 14.07 -9.45
CA GLY A 156 13.09 13.62 -9.72
C GLY A 156 13.91 13.30 -8.47
N LYS A 157 13.30 13.16 -7.31
CA LYS A 157 13.95 12.77 -6.06
C LYS A 157 13.37 11.45 -5.58
N ALA A 158 14.25 10.50 -5.25
CA ALA A 158 13.87 9.23 -4.66
C ALA A 158 14.37 9.10 -3.24
N LYS A 159 13.60 8.45 -2.37
CA LYS A 159 13.98 8.13 -0.99
C LYS A 159 13.36 6.80 -0.54
N VAL A 160 14.09 6.04 0.26
CA VAL A 160 13.51 4.89 0.99
C VAL A 160 12.60 5.41 2.07
N LEU A 161 11.39 4.86 2.16
CA LEU A 161 10.44 5.19 3.23
C LEU A 161 10.85 4.50 4.54
N ALA A 162 10.66 5.20 5.65
CA ALA A 162 10.91 4.67 6.99
C ALA A 162 9.73 3.84 7.50
N GLU A 163 8.53 4.14 7.02
CA GLU A 163 7.25 3.50 7.34
C GLU A 163 6.57 3.08 6.05
N VAL A 164 5.75 2.05 6.12
CA VAL A 164 4.95 1.56 4.99
C VAL A 164 3.99 2.66 4.53
N TRP A 165 3.88 2.83 3.22
CA TRP A 165 2.94 3.78 2.63
C TRP A 165 1.50 3.36 2.93
N PRO A 166 0.64 4.26 3.40
CA PRO A 166 -0.76 3.93 3.65
C PRO A 166 -1.55 3.92 2.33
N HIS A 167 -2.07 2.76 1.96
CA HIS A 167 -2.97 2.53 0.82
C HIS A 167 -4.44 2.56 1.23
#